data_e5b8c07302508d0496111ec91f309783
#
_entry.id   e5b8c07302508d0496111ec91f309783
#
_cell.length_a   1.000
_cell.length_b   1.000
_cell.length_c   1.000
_cell.angle_alpha   90.00
_cell.angle_beta   90.00
_cell.angle_gamma   90.00
#
_symmetry.space_group_name_H-M   'P 1'
#
loop_
_entity.id
_entity.type
_entity.pdbx_description
1 polymer ?
#
loop_
_entity_poly.entity_id
_entity_poly.type
_entity_poly.pdbx_seq_one_letter_code
_entity_poly.pdbx_strand_id
1 'polypeptide(L)'
;MPLTSPRLHVLRTCLALAFLGGTHAALAAPVAPVHEAAQAQKQGMLDTMRDLVNIESGSKDVEGVERIAELIRDRLNALGGKVEIIPATDVFRLDDTPEKVGPMVHAEFKGAGSKKIMLIAHMDTVYRNGMLKDQPFRVDGDKAYGLGIADDKHGVATIIHTLTLLQKLGFKDFGTLTVLINGDEEISSPGARSTITRLGADQDAIFSFEGGGVEPRLTLATSGIGAAYLTVQGKTSHAGARPEGGVNALYELAHQLLQLDKLSKPEDGLKLNWTVAQAGTNRNVIPGQATAQADARALRVSDFDALARTLEERVQKKLLPESKVSVKFEVRRPPLEATEASRALAQHGVKIYQELDLPMKVVDRASGGGTDAAFAALKARGPVIEGMGLSGFGAHSNDAEYIQINSIVPRLYLASRMIMDVSQDKVPAK
;
A
#
# COMPACT_ATOMS: atom_id res chain seq x y z
N MET A 1 -93.90 28.71 -30.63
CA MET A 1 -93.26 28.11 -29.49
C MET A 1 -91.80 28.19 -29.72
N PRO A 2 -91.04 28.98 -28.94
CA PRO A 2 -89.61 29.22 -29.19
C PRO A 2 -88.74 28.26 -28.38
N LEU A 3 -87.74 27.77 -29.06
CA LEU A 3 -86.68 26.93 -28.52
C LEU A 3 -85.61 27.79 -27.82
N THR A 4 -85.37 27.51 -26.57
CA THR A 4 -84.31 28.16 -25.79
C THR A 4 -82.99 27.38 -25.91
N SER A 5 -81.94 28.04 -26.34
CA SER A 5 -80.52 27.49 -26.33
C SER A 5 -79.82 27.70 -24.98
N PRO A 6 -79.01 26.74 -24.46
CA PRO A 6 -78.22 26.96 -23.31
C PRO A 6 -76.88 27.59 -23.63
N ARG A 7 -76.50 28.60 -22.87
CA ARG A 7 -75.18 29.29 -22.91
C ARG A 7 -74.12 28.38 -22.34
N LEU A 8 -73.05 28.15 -23.09
CA LEU A 8 -71.87 27.46 -22.69
C LEU A 8 -70.94 28.43 -21.90
N HIS A 9 -70.70 28.14 -20.64
CA HIS A 9 -69.67 28.84 -19.82
C HIS A 9 -68.37 28.16 -20.06
N VAL A 10 -67.40 28.89 -20.65
CA VAL A 10 -66.01 28.45 -20.81
C VAL A 10 -65.27 28.82 -19.55
N LEU A 11 -64.95 27.81 -18.76
CA LEU A 11 -64.08 27.93 -17.58
C LEU A 11 -62.63 27.97 -18.06
N ARG A 12 -61.94 29.12 -17.96
CA ARG A 12 -60.50 29.24 -18.23
C ARG A 12 -59.76 28.76 -16.99
N THR A 13 -59.23 27.56 -17.04
CA THR A 13 -58.28 27.04 -16.03
C THR A 13 -56.87 27.54 -16.35
N CYS A 14 -56.36 28.48 -15.56
CA CYS A 14 -54.95 28.87 -15.60
C CYS A 14 -54.11 27.76 -14.97
N LEU A 15 -53.35 27.02 -15.79
CA LEU A 15 -52.36 26.06 -15.36
C LEU A 15 -51.09 26.84 -14.98
N ALA A 16 -50.86 27.03 -13.67
CA ALA A 16 -49.58 27.56 -13.17
C ALA A 16 -48.55 26.45 -13.24
N LEU A 17 -47.62 26.49 -14.21
CA LEU A 17 -46.40 25.68 -14.19
C LEU A 17 -45.49 26.18 -13.09
N ALA A 18 -45.45 25.45 -11.98
CA ALA A 18 -44.41 25.61 -10.97
C ALA A 18 -43.09 25.04 -11.54
N PHE A 19 -42.16 25.89 -11.96
CA PHE A 19 -40.79 25.50 -12.22
C PHE A 19 -40.19 25.08 -10.86
N LEU A 20 -40.08 23.79 -10.61
CA LEU A 20 -39.17 23.24 -9.59
C LEU A 20 -37.74 23.46 -10.09
N GLY A 21 -37.19 24.61 -9.77
CA GLY A 21 -35.76 24.89 -9.89
C GLY A 21 -35.00 23.96 -8.97
N GLY A 22 -34.60 22.80 -9.47
CA GLY A 22 -33.60 21.97 -8.81
C GLY A 22 -32.30 22.78 -8.71
N THR A 23 -31.97 23.22 -7.51
CA THR A 23 -30.64 23.76 -7.22
C THR A 23 -29.64 22.63 -7.40
N HIS A 24 -29.12 22.46 -8.63
CA HIS A 24 -27.89 21.72 -8.83
C HIS A 24 -26.83 22.52 -8.08
N ALA A 25 -26.34 21.97 -6.96
CA ALA A 25 -25.14 22.51 -6.34
C ALA A 25 -24.04 22.47 -7.42
N ALA A 26 -23.66 23.64 -7.91
CA ALA A 26 -22.55 23.73 -8.86
C ALA A 26 -21.32 23.14 -8.19
N LEU A 27 -20.73 22.11 -8.78
CA LEU A 27 -19.45 21.58 -8.35
C LEU A 27 -18.42 22.72 -8.41
N ALA A 28 -17.57 22.81 -7.41
CA ALA A 28 -16.51 23.83 -7.41
C ALA A 28 -15.59 23.55 -8.61
N ALA A 29 -15.26 24.61 -9.36
CA ALA A 29 -14.34 24.49 -10.48
C ALA A 29 -12.90 24.22 -9.99
N PRO A 30 -12.04 23.58 -10.80
CA PRO A 30 -10.64 23.39 -10.46
C PRO A 30 -9.92 24.70 -10.13
N VAL A 31 -8.98 24.67 -9.19
CA VAL A 31 -8.08 25.81 -8.93
C VAL A 31 -7.13 25.93 -10.12
N ALA A 32 -7.42 26.88 -11.02
CA ALA A 32 -6.78 27.00 -12.33
C ALA A 32 -5.24 26.96 -12.27
N PRO A 33 -4.53 27.74 -11.43
CA PRO A 33 -3.07 27.70 -11.40
C PRO A 33 -2.50 26.31 -11.05
N VAL A 34 -3.16 25.56 -10.15
CA VAL A 34 -2.72 24.22 -9.77
C VAL A 34 -2.99 23.21 -10.89
N HIS A 35 -4.14 23.30 -11.52
CA HIS A 35 -4.53 22.42 -12.62
C HIS A 35 -3.64 22.62 -13.85
N GLU A 36 -3.39 23.88 -14.25
CA GLU A 36 -2.47 24.22 -15.35
C GLU A 36 -1.04 23.75 -15.07
N ALA A 37 -0.56 23.94 -13.83
CA ALA A 37 0.74 23.42 -13.42
C ALA A 37 0.81 21.89 -13.48
N ALA A 38 -0.27 21.19 -13.08
CA ALA A 38 -0.35 19.73 -13.19
C ALA A 38 -0.33 19.25 -14.66
N GLN A 39 -1.07 19.94 -15.54
CA GLN A 39 -1.06 19.65 -16.98
C GLN A 39 0.35 19.81 -17.57
N ALA A 40 1.08 20.85 -17.18
CA ALA A 40 2.43 21.13 -17.64
C ALA A 40 3.45 20.07 -17.19
N GLN A 41 3.15 19.26 -16.14
CA GLN A 41 4.03 18.20 -15.65
C GLN A 41 3.83 16.85 -16.37
N LYS A 42 2.76 16.67 -17.15
CA LYS A 42 2.37 15.37 -17.70
C LYS A 42 3.52 14.68 -18.47
N GLN A 43 4.14 15.37 -19.43
CA GLN A 43 5.23 14.79 -20.22
C GLN A 43 6.48 14.56 -19.38
N GLY A 44 6.88 15.51 -18.54
CA GLY A 44 8.03 15.37 -17.65
C GLY A 44 7.88 14.19 -16.68
N MET A 45 6.66 13.91 -16.21
CA MET A 45 6.39 12.76 -15.36
C MET A 45 6.52 11.44 -16.11
N LEU A 46 6.05 11.35 -17.37
CA LEU A 46 6.27 10.17 -18.21
C LEU A 46 7.76 9.91 -18.44
N ASP A 47 8.54 10.96 -18.71
CA ASP A 47 10.00 10.87 -18.89
C ASP A 47 10.67 10.40 -17.58
N THR A 48 10.23 10.91 -16.42
CA THR A 48 10.72 10.44 -15.12
C THR A 48 10.41 8.97 -14.87
N MET A 49 9.19 8.52 -15.17
CA MET A 49 8.84 7.10 -15.04
C MET A 49 9.67 6.21 -15.96
N ARG A 50 9.90 6.65 -17.21
CA ARG A 50 10.80 5.92 -18.11
C ARG A 50 12.21 5.78 -17.53
N ASP A 51 12.77 6.85 -16.98
CA ASP A 51 14.11 6.83 -16.42
C ASP A 51 14.20 5.90 -15.19
N LEU A 52 13.17 5.90 -14.33
CA LEU A 52 13.08 4.99 -13.18
C LEU A 52 12.90 3.52 -13.61
N VAL A 53 12.03 3.26 -14.60
CA VAL A 53 11.78 1.91 -15.12
C VAL A 53 13.03 1.31 -15.76
N ASN A 54 13.86 2.14 -16.42
CA ASN A 54 15.09 1.70 -17.05
C ASN A 54 16.21 1.30 -16.07
N ILE A 55 15.98 1.42 -14.76
CA ILE A 55 16.86 0.90 -13.71
C ILE A 55 16.18 -0.30 -13.07
N GLU A 56 16.74 -1.49 -13.24
CA GLU A 56 16.32 -2.68 -12.50
C GLU A 56 16.66 -2.50 -11.02
N SER A 57 15.66 -2.67 -10.15
CA SER A 57 15.76 -2.40 -8.71
C SER A 57 15.01 -3.46 -7.88
N GLY A 58 15.18 -4.73 -8.21
CA GLY A 58 14.61 -5.80 -7.39
C GLY A 58 15.11 -5.72 -5.95
N SER A 59 14.27 -5.99 -4.94
CA SER A 59 14.62 -5.85 -3.51
C SER A 59 15.86 -6.63 -3.08
N LYS A 60 16.21 -7.69 -3.84
CA LYS A 60 17.43 -8.51 -3.62
C LYS A 60 18.63 -8.07 -4.46
N ASP A 61 18.45 -7.10 -5.35
CA ASP A 61 19.50 -6.44 -6.13
C ASP A 61 19.90 -5.12 -5.48
N VAL A 62 20.71 -5.20 -4.43
CA VAL A 62 21.13 -4.01 -3.66
C VAL A 62 21.81 -2.97 -4.57
N GLU A 63 22.63 -3.39 -5.53
CA GLU A 63 23.31 -2.47 -6.46
C GLU A 63 22.31 -1.76 -7.37
N GLY A 64 21.23 -2.44 -7.81
CA GLY A 64 20.15 -1.84 -8.58
C GLY A 64 19.37 -0.82 -7.75
N VAL A 65 19.07 -1.16 -6.49
CA VAL A 65 18.40 -0.25 -5.55
C VAL A 65 19.29 0.96 -5.23
N GLU A 66 20.60 0.79 -5.10
CA GLU A 66 21.55 1.91 -4.93
C GLU A 66 21.56 2.84 -6.14
N ARG A 67 21.59 2.29 -7.38
CA ARG A 67 21.54 3.10 -8.62
C ARG A 67 20.27 3.95 -8.74
N ILE A 68 19.10 3.37 -8.44
CA ILE A 68 17.83 4.11 -8.50
C ILE A 68 17.76 5.14 -7.35
N ALA A 69 18.30 4.83 -6.17
CA ALA A 69 18.40 5.76 -5.05
C ALA A 69 19.23 7.01 -5.40
N GLU A 70 20.33 6.85 -6.12
CA GLU A 70 21.16 7.97 -6.58
C GLU A 70 20.40 8.88 -7.56
N LEU A 71 19.68 8.30 -8.52
CA LEU A 71 18.84 9.07 -9.44
C LEU A 71 17.77 9.88 -8.69
N ILE A 72 17.10 9.25 -7.72
CA ILE A 72 16.06 9.89 -6.92
C ILE A 72 16.65 11.01 -6.06
N ARG A 73 17.79 10.74 -5.38
CA ARG A 73 18.53 11.76 -4.61
C ARG A 73 18.83 12.99 -5.45
N ASP A 74 19.36 12.80 -6.65
CA ASP A 74 19.78 13.89 -7.52
C ASP A 74 18.57 14.74 -7.97
N ARG A 75 17.44 14.10 -8.27
CA ARG A 75 16.19 14.80 -8.62
C ARG A 75 15.62 15.60 -7.45
N LEU A 76 15.61 15.04 -6.25
CA LEU A 76 15.14 15.73 -5.05
C LEU A 76 16.10 16.87 -4.62
N ASN A 77 17.41 16.68 -4.78
CA ASN A 77 18.40 17.75 -4.59
C ASN A 77 18.18 18.93 -5.55
N ALA A 78 17.91 18.64 -6.82
CA ALA A 78 17.62 19.68 -7.82
C ALA A 78 16.38 20.53 -7.47
N LEU A 79 15.47 19.99 -6.66
CA LEU A 79 14.31 20.70 -6.12
C LEU A 79 14.60 21.47 -4.82
N GLY A 80 15.86 21.47 -4.35
CA GLY A 80 16.29 22.19 -3.15
C GLY A 80 16.00 21.45 -1.84
N GLY A 81 15.76 20.16 -1.88
CA GLY A 81 15.65 19.30 -0.70
C GLY A 81 17.00 19.10 -0.03
N LYS A 82 17.02 18.97 1.30
CA LYS A 82 18.16 18.38 2.03
C LYS A 82 18.03 16.88 1.92
N VAL A 83 18.81 16.24 1.05
CA VAL A 83 18.64 14.84 0.68
C VAL A 83 19.82 14.01 1.17
N GLU A 84 19.54 12.82 1.71
CA GLU A 84 20.52 11.83 2.11
C GLU A 84 20.08 10.42 1.69
N ILE A 85 21.04 9.56 1.37
CA ILE A 85 20.82 8.12 1.21
C ILE A 85 21.17 7.48 2.54
N ILE A 86 20.18 6.86 3.19
CA ILE A 86 20.32 6.22 4.50
C ILE A 86 20.51 4.71 4.29
N PRO A 87 21.65 4.12 4.71
CA PRO A 87 21.81 2.68 4.66
C PRO A 87 20.87 1.97 5.64
N ALA A 88 20.43 0.77 5.32
CA ALA A 88 19.66 -0.09 6.21
C ALA A 88 20.57 -0.72 7.28
N THR A 89 20.75 -0.05 8.41
CA THR A 89 21.64 -0.50 9.50
C THR A 89 20.91 -1.20 10.65
N ASP A 90 19.66 -0.81 10.93
CA ASP A 90 18.78 -1.40 11.94
C ASP A 90 17.79 -2.35 11.27
N VAL A 91 18.28 -3.49 10.79
CA VAL A 91 17.50 -4.45 10.02
C VAL A 91 16.74 -5.42 10.92
N PHE A 92 15.41 -5.36 10.86
CA PHE A 92 14.54 -6.33 11.51
C PHE A 92 14.57 -7.65 10.74
N ARG A 93 15.19 -8.68 11.31
CA ARG A 93 15.39 -9.97 10.64
C ARG A 93 14.12 -10.83 10.68
N LEU A 94 13.48 -10.95 9.53
CA LEU A 94 12.47 -11.97 9.23
C LEU A 94 13.18 -13.26 8.76
N ASP A 95 12.44 -14.36 8.66
CA ASP A 95 13.00 -15.67 8.28
C ASP A 95 13.67 -15.68 6.89
N ASP A 96 13.14 -14.87 5.98
CA ASP A 96 13.58 -14.74 4.58
C ASP A 96 14.29 -13.41 4.26
N THR A 97 14.62 -12.59 5.27
CA THR A 97 15.33 -11.33 5.04
C THR A 97 16.71 -11.60 4.45
N PRO A 98 17.06 -11.01 3.29
CA PRO A 98 18.38 -11.19 2.69
C PRO A 98 19.48 -10.62 3.59
N GLU A 99 20.70 -11.09 3.40
CA GLU A 99 21.86 -10.63 4.19
C GLU A 99 22.05 -9.12 4.09
N LYS A 100 21.94 -8.58 2.86
CA LYS A 100 22.00 -7.16 2.57
C LYS A 100 20.63 -6.66 2.13
N VAL A 101 20.27 -5.48 2.61
CA VAL A 101 19.02 -4.78 2.31
C VAL A 101 19.34 -3.43 1.69
N GLY A 102 18.55 -3.02 0.69
CA GLY A 102 18.72 -1.75 -0.02
C GLY A 102 18.58 -0.53 0.90
N PRO A 103 19.19 0.61 0.52
CA PRO A 103 19.11 1.87 1.27
C PRO A 103 17.74 2.56 1.09
N MET A 104 17.55 3.63 1.86
CA MET A 104 16.42 4.56 1.74
C MET A 104 16.91 5.92 1.23
N VAL A 105 16.08 6.65 0.48
CA VAL A 105 16.29 8.07 0.18
C VAL A 105 15.39 8.88 1.10
N HIS A 106 16.00 9.75 1.90
CA HIS A 106 15.30 10.68 2.79
C HIS A 106 15.55 12.11 2.32
N ALA A 107 14.50 12.92 2.22
CA ALA A 107 14.63 14.33 1.90
C ALA A 107 13.73 15.19 2.78
N GLU A 108 14.23 16.37 3.15
CA GLU A 108 13.46 17.40 3.85
C GLU A 108 13.40 18.69 3.03
N PHE A 109 12.20 19.22 2.89
CA PHE A 109 11.94 20.54 2.33
C PHE A 109 11.37 21.45 3.41
N LYS A 110 12.01 22.59 3.65
CA LYS A 110 11.56 23.57 4.66
C LYS A 110 10.71 24.63 3.99
N GLY A 111 9.56 24.93 4.59
CA GLY A 111 8.66 26.00 4.23
C GLY A 111 8.59 27.10 5.30
N ALA A 112 7.60 27.97 5.18
CA ALA A 112 7.35 29.10 6.08
C ALA A 112 6.20 28.83 7.07
N GLY A 113 5.43 27.76 6.88
CA GLY A 113 4.31 27.38 7.73
C GLY A 113 4.72 26.52 8.92
N SER A 114 3.75 25.81 9.52
CA SER A 114 3.96 25.00 10.72
C SER A 114 3.71 23.52 10.54
N LYS A 115 2.93 23.12 9.53
CA LYS A 115 2.52 21.73 9.34
C LYS A 115 3.66 20.85 8.85
N LYS A 116 3.75 19.66 9.40
CA LYS A 116 4.70 18.62 9.00
C LYS A 116 3.94 17.55 8.22
N ILE A 117 4.34 17.29 6.99
CA ILE A 117 3.67 16.36 6.09
C ILE A 117 4.71 15.37 5.57
N MET A 118 4.42 14.08 5.65
CA MET A 118 5.28 13.02 5.13
C MET A 118 4.72 12.44 3.83
N LEU A 119 5.60 12.22 2.87
CA LEU A 119 5.33 11.58 1.58
C LEU A 119 6.17 10.30 1.53
N ILE A 120 5.54 9.15 1.32
CA ILE A 120 6.22 7.86 1.27
C ILE A 120 5.91 7.13 -0.03
N ALA A 121 6.92 6.43 -0.56
CA ALA A 121 6.87 5.54 -1.70
C ALA A 121 8.01 4.52 -1.58
N HIS A 122 8.07 3.54 -2.47
CA HIS A 122 9.23 2.65 -2.55
C HIS A 122 9.81 2.57 -3.95
N MET A 123 11.09 2.22 -4.03
CA MET A 123 11.84 2.17 -5.28
C MET A 123 12.28 0.76 -5.68
N ASP A 124 12.12 -0.21 -4.78
CA ASP A 124 12.38 -1.62 -5.06
C ASP A 124 11.19 -2.27 -5.77
N THR A 125 11.41 -3.44 -6.33
CA THR A 125 10.41 -4.21 -7.06
C THR A 125 10.58 -5.71 -6.82
N VAL A 126 9.56 -6.51 -7.16
CA VAL A 126 9.63 -7.98 -7.12
C VAL A 126 10.45 -8.59 -8.25
N TYR A 127 10.85 -7.81 -9.26
CA TYR A 127 11.43 -8.32 -10.50
C TYR A 127 12.92 -8.64 -10.36
N ARG A 128 13.36 -9.64 -11.12
CA ARG A 128 14.76 -10.09 -11.14
C ARG A 128 15.55 -9.33 -12.19
N ASN A 129 16.85 -9.20 -11.98
CA ASN A 129 17.77 -8.63 -12.97
C ASN A 129 17.70 -9.37 -14.30
N GLY A 130 17.80 -8.60 -15.38
CA GLY A 130 17.81 -9.06 -16.77
C GLY A 130 16.42 -9.13 -17.40
N MET A 131 15.33 -8.84 -16.67
CA MET A 131 13.97 -8.83 -17.21
C MET A 131 13.66 -7.57 -18.03
N LEU A 132 14.34 -6.46 -17.77
CA LEU A 132 14.14 -5.19 -18.47
C LEU A 132 14.36 -5.30 -19.98
N LYS A 133 15.29 -6.15 -20.43
CA LYS A 133 15.58 -6.38 -21.87
C LYS A 133 14.36 -6.93 -22.62
N ASP A 134 13.53 -7.72 -21.93
CA ASP A 134 12.34 -8.37 -22.52
C ASP A 134 11.08 -7.52 -22.31
N GLN A 135 11.10 -6.63 -21.31
CA GLN A 135 9.98 -5.78 -20.93
C GLN A 135 10.41 -4.33 -20.70
N PRO A 136 10.91 -3.64 -21.72
CA PRO A 136 11.32 -2.24 -21.61
C PRO A 136 10.12 -1.33 -21.41
N PHE A 137 10.40 -0.10 -20.93
CA PHE A 137 9.38 0.94 -20.90
C PHE A 137 8.78 1.16 -22.30
N ARG A 138 7.47 1.16 -22.40
CA ARG A 138 6.74 1.45 -23.64
C ARG A 138 5.42 2.17 -23.35
N VAL A 139 4.97 2.94 -24.31
CA VAL A 139 3.66 3.60 -24.28
C VAL A 139 2.80 2.99 -25.39
N ASP A 140 1.56 2.65 -25.06
CA ASP A 140 0.57 2.16 -26.00
C ASP A 140 -0.80 2.79 -25.65
N GLY A 141 -1.25 3.71 -26.50
CA GLY A 141 -2.43 4.53 -26.25
C GLY A 141 -2.34 5.31 -24.95
N ASP A 142 -3.28 5.10 -24.05
CA ASP A 142 -3.31 5.75 -22.72
C ASP A 142 -2.63 4.94 -21.61
N LYS A 143 -1.80 3.97 -21.98
CA LYS A 143 -1.09 3.12 -21.02
C LYS A 143 0.42 3.26 -21.19
N ALA A 144 1.12 3.41 -20.08
CA ALA A 144 2.57 3.25 -20.02
C ALA A 144 2.90 1.97 -19.25
N TYR A 145 3.68 1.10 -19.88
CA TYR A 145 4.08 -0.22 -19.37
C TYR A 145 5.54 -0.19 -18.94
N GLY A 146 5.86 -0.99 -17.93
CA GLY A 146 7.23 -1.19 -17.49
C GLY A 146 7.28 -1.95 -16.17
N LEU A 147 8.42 -2.56 -15.87
CA LEU A 147 8.63 -3.31 -14.62
C LEU A 147 8.66 -2.36 -13.42
N GLY A 148 7.78 -2.60 -12.45
CA GLY A 148 7.64 -1.76 -11.27
C GLY A 148 6.99 -0.39 -11.55
N ILE A 149 6.38 -0.20 -12.73
CA ILE A 149 5.75 1.09 -13.06
C ILE A 149 4.48 1.34 -12.25
N ALA A 150 3.72 0.29 -11.92
CA ALA A 150 2.51 0.39 -11.10
C ALA A 150 2.75 0.05 -9.62
N ASP A 151 4.01 -0.35 -9.27
CA ASP A 151 4.41 -0.78 -7.94
C ASP A 151 5.95 -0.65 -7.75
N ASP A 152 6.52 0.52 -7.29
CA ASP A 152 5.84 1.79 -7.04
C ASP A 152 6.61 2.98 -7.67
N LYS A 153 7.26 2.75 -8.85
CA LYS A 153 8.04 3.78 -9.53
C LYS A 153 7.20 4.99 -9.95
N HIS A 154 5.90 4.80 -10.22
CA HIS A 154 5.00 5.91 -10.46
C HIS A 154 4.77 6.77 -9.21
N GLY A 155 4.74 6.16 -8.01
CA GLY A 155 4.60 6.88 -6.75
C GLY A 155 5.80 7.78 -6.50
N VAL A 156 7.01 7.26 -6.73
CA VAL A 156 8.25 8.05 -6.71
C VAL A 156 8.16 9.23 -7.68
N ALA A 157 7.73 9.00 -8.93
CA ALA A 157 7.55 10.06 -9.93
C ALA A 157 6.47 11.07 -9.51
N THR A 158 5.37 10.61 -8.91
CA THR A 158 4.30 11.48 -8.41
C THR A 158 4.80 12.40 -7.32
N ILE A 159 5.59 11.92 -6.37
CA ILE A 159 6.22 12.74 -5.32
C ILE A 159 7.11 13.82 -5.95
N ILE A 160 8.04 13.45 -6.84
CA ILE A 160 8.97 14.38 -7.49
C ILE A 160 8.20 15.48 -8.25
N HIS A 161 7.18 15.11 -9.03
CA HIS A 161 6.42 16.07 -9.82
C HIS A 161 5.42 16.89 -9.01
N THR A 162 4.91 16.38 -7.88
CA THR A 162 4.15 17.17 -6.91
C THR A 162 5.02 18.26 -6.29
N LEU A 163 6.24 17.92 -5.84
CA LEU A 163 7.21 18.90 -5.32
C LEU A 163 7.61 19.93 -6.36
N THR A 164 7.83 19.51 -7.62
CA THR A 164 8.11 20.38 -8.75
C THR A 164 6.97 21.39 -8.98
N LEU A 165 5.72 20.91 -8.91
CA LEU A 165 4.53 21.72 -9.06
C LEU A 165 4.42 22.76 -7.93
N LEU A 166 4.56 22.35 -6.68
CA LEU A 166 4.54 23.25 -5.52
C LEU A 166 5.63 24.32 -5.61
N GLN A 167 6.85 23.94 -6.04
CA GLN A 167 7.95 24.87 -6.25
C GLN A 167 7.63 25.90 -7.35
N LYS A 168 7.07 25.47 -8.49
CA LYS A 168 6.68 26.37 -9.59
C LYS A 168 5.59 27.37 -9.18
N LEU A 169 4.69 26.97 -8.30
CA LEU A 169 3.67 27.84 -7.71
C LEU A 169 4.21 28.75 -6.60
N GLY A 170 5.47 28.59 -6.19
CA GLY A 170 6.05 29.31 -5.07
C GLY A 170 5.41 28.96 -3.72
N PHE A 171 4.72 27.81 -3.63
CA PHE A 171 4.01 27.41 -2.43
C PHE A 171 4.99 26.95 -1.33
N LYS A 172 4.94 27.61 -0.17
CA LYS A 172 5.83 27.36 0.99
C LYS A 172 5.10 27.40 2.33
N ASP A 173 3.76 27.30 2.34
CA ASP A 173 2.96 27.43 3.57
C ASP A 173 3.04 26.20 4.50
N PHE A 174 3.74 25.14 4.10
CA PHE A 174 4.09 24.02 4.99
C PHE A 174 5.27 24.36 5.91
N GLY A 175 5.40 23.67 7.03
CA GLY A 175 6.59 23.75 7.89
C GLY A 175 7.70 22.86 7.38
N THR A 176 7.39 21.57 7.19
CA THR A 176 8.32 20.59 6.62
C THR A 176 7.55 19.60 5.74
N LEU A 177 8.06 19.36 4.53
CA LEU A 177 7.71 18.18 3.75
C LEU A 177 8.85 17.17 3.92
N THR A 178 8.54 16.00 4.47
CA THR A 178 9.47 14.88 4.63
C THR A 178 9.18 13.86 3.57
N VAL A 179 10.15 13.50 2.75
CA VAL A 179 10.06 12.43 1.75
C VAL A 179 10.87 11.25 2.23
N LEU A 180 10.29 10.06 2.22
CA LEU A 180 11.01 8.81 2.43
C LEU A 180 10.67 7.83 1.32
N ILE A 181 11.68 7.38 0.58
CA ILE A 181 11.55 6.39 -0.47
C ILE A 181 12.47 5.23 -0.11
N ASN A 182 11.89 4.11 0.27
CA ASN A 182 12.65 2.94 0.72
C ASN A 182 12.91 1.94 -0.40
N GLY A 183 13.86 1.04 -0.17
CA GLY A 183 14.34 0.07 -1.14
C GLY A 183 14.11 -1.38 -0.71
N ASP A 184 13.10 -1.64 0.14
CA ASP A 184 12.86 -2.98 0.70
C ASP A 184 11.38 -3.25 1.03
N GLU A 185 10.46 -2.52 0.40
CA GLU A 185 9.01 -2.67 0.62
C GLU A 185 8.56 -4.08 0.30
N GLU A 186 8.93 -4.61 -0.84
CA GLU A 186 8.51 -5.89 -1.40
C GLU A 186 8.96 -7.12 -0.57
N ILE A 187 9.88 -6.90 0.36
CA ILE A 187 10.32 -7.90 1.34
C ILE A 187 9.88 -7.55 2.77
N SER A 188 8.83 -6.72 2.90
CA SER A 188 8.21 -6.30 4.17
C SER A 188 9.03 -5.29 4.97
N SER A 189 9.79 -4.44 4.31
CA SER A 189 10.52 -3.28 4.85
C SER A 189 11.40 -3.60 6.07
N PRO A 190 12.21 -4.67 6.04
CA PRO A 190 12.99 -5.03 7.22
C PRO A 190 14.00 -3.96 7.63
N GLY A 191 14.56 -3.21 6.67
CA GLY A 191 15.50 -2.11 6.94
C GLY A 191 14.81 -0.77 7.15
N ALA A 192 13.65 -0.54 6.51
CA ALA A 192 12.99 0.76 6.53
C ALA A 192 11.97 0.94 7.66
N ARG A 193 11.35 -0.14 8.19
CA ARG A 193 10.21 -0.07 9.10
C ARG A 193 10.41 0.80 10.34
N SER A 194 11.58 0.76 10.98
CA SER A 194 11.88 1.57 12.16
C SER A 194 11.99 3.06 11.80
N THR A 195 12.60 3.38 10.65
CA THR A 195 12.70 4.74 10.13
C THR A 195 11.35 5.30 9.72
N ILE A 196 10.52 4.52 9.00
CA ILE A 196 9.15 4.91 8.63
C ILE A 196 8.33 5.24 9.88
N THR A 197 8.35 4.35 10.89
CA THR A 197 7.60 4.54 12.14
C THR A 197 8.09 5.77 12.91
N ARG A 198 9.39 5.99 12.98
CA ARG A 198 9.99 7.13 13.68
C ARG A 198 9.67 8.47 13.00
N LEU A 199 9.81 8.54 11.67
CA LEU A 199 9.52 9.76 10.92
C LEU A 199 8.02 10.06 10.88
N GLY A 200 7.16 9.04 10.83
CA GLY A 200 5.72 9.18 10.84
C GLY A 200 5.13 9.74 12.14
N ALA A 201 5.81 9.54 13.28
CA ALA A 201 5.27 9.87 14.61
C ALA A 201 4.91 11.36 14.82
N ASP A 202 5.66 12.27 14.19
CA ASP A 202 5.50 13.73 14.40
C ASP A 202 4.91 14.44 13.16
N GLN A 203 4.13 13.74 12.34
CA GLN A 203 3.52 14.30 11.14
C GLN A 203 2.06 14.71 11.38
N ASP A 204 1.65 15.83 10.80
CA ASP A 204 0.27 16.31 10.78
C ASP A 204 -0.60 15.58 9.72
N ALA A 205 0.04 15.06 8.67
CA ALA A 205 -0.55 14.14 7.70
C ALA A 205 0.54 13.29 7.03
N ILE A 206 0.18 12.08 6.60
CA ILE A 206 1.05 11.17 5.87
C ILE A 206 0.34 10.72 4.60
N PHE A 207 0.99 10.84 3.47
CA PHE A 207 0.52 10.41 2.16
C PHE A 207 1.44 9.33 1.61
N SER A 208 0.88 8.15 1.36
CA SER A 208 1.57 7.03 0.71
C SER A 208 1.16 6.97 -0.76
N PHE A 209 2.15 6.91 -1.63
CA PHE A 209 1.98 7.07 -3.06
C PHE A 209 1.89 5.76 -3.83
N GLU A 210 1.56 4.69 -3.15
CA GLU A 210 1.15 3.43 -3.77
C GLU A 210 0.01 3.60 -4.78
N GLY A 211 -0.22 2.57 -5.60
CA GLY A 211 -1.19 2.61 -6.69
C GLY A 211 -2.61 2.99 -6.29
N GLY A 212 -3.17 3.99 -6.96
CA GLY A 212 -4.52 4.48 -6.76
C GLY A 212 -5.63 3.58 -7.33
N GLY A 213 -5.29 2.35 -7.75
CA GLY A 213 -6.21 1.37 -8.33
C GLY A 213 -6.57 1.63 -9.80
N VAL A 214 -7.25 0.68 -10.45
CA VAL A 214 -7.75 0.86 -11.84
C VAL A 214 -8.81 1.95 -11.87
N GLU A 215 -9.75 1.92 -10.93
CA GLU A 215 -10.68 3.02 -10.66
C GLU A 215 -10.08 3.91 -9.57
N PRO A 216 -10.13 5.25 -9.73
CA PRO A 216 -9.55 6.17 -8.76
C PRO A 216 -10.08 5.94 -7.34
N ARG A 217 -9.15 5.71 -6.40
CA ARG A 217 -9.50 5.49 -4.99
C ARG A 217 -8.42 6.04 -4.06
N LEU A 218 -8.83 6.32 -2.82
CA LEU A 218 -7.99 6.50 -1.66
C LEU A 218 -8.23 5.33 -0.70
N THR A 219 -7.18 4.78 -0.12
CA THR A 219 -7.24 3.60 0.74
C THR A 219 -6.90 4.00 2.18
N LEU A 220 -7.71 3.59 3.13
CA LEU A 220 -7.57 3.91 4.55
C LEU A 220 -7.30 2.68 5.41
N ALA A 221 -7.43 1.49 4.83
CA ALA A 221 -7.23 0.24 5.54
C ALA A 221 -6.57 -0.82 4.65
N THR A 222 -5.55 -1.49 5.18
CA THR A 222 -4.91 -2.64 4.56
C THR A 222 -4.77 -3.78 5.57
N SER A 223 -4.64 -5.01 5.08
CA SER A 223 -4.41 -6.14 5.97
C SER A 223 -2.99 -6.13 6.53
N GLY A 224 -2.87 -6.49 7.79
CA GLY A 224 -1.59 -6.93 8.34
C GLY A 224 -1.17 -8.25 7.69
N ILE A 225 0.13 -8.47 7.60
CA ILE A 225 0.76 -9.66 7.04
C ILE A 225 1.57 -10.33 8.14
N GLY A 226 1.31 -11.62 8.37
CA GLY A 226 2.07 -12.46 9.30
C GLY A 226 2.47 -13.76 8.65
N ALA A 227 3.45 -14.44 9.24
CA ALA A 227 3.84 -15.79 8.88
C ALA A 227 3.97 -16.66 10.13
N ALA A 228 3.52 -17.92 10.05
CA ALA A 228 3.76 -18.89 11.10
C ALA A 228 4.65 -20.02 10.57
N TYR A 229 5.65 -20.39 11.36
CA TYR A 229 6.62 -21.45 11.06
C TYR A 229 6.51 -22.54 12.12
N LEU A 230 6.03 -23.72 11.71
CA LEU A 230 5.84 -24.87 12.57
C LEU A 230 6.97 -25.88 12.34
N THR A 231 7.62 -26.29 13.40
CA THR A 231 8.69 -27.28 13.35
C THR A 231 8.35 -28.44 14.30
N VAL A 232 8.48 -29.65 13.78
CA VAL A 232 8.32 -30.88 14.53
C VAL A 232 9.62 -31.67 14.48
N GLN A 233 10.13 -32.05 15.64
CA GLN A 233 11.25 -32.94 15.79
C GLN A 233 10.75 -34.28 16.39
N GLY A 234 10.98 -35.33 15.67
CA GLY A 234 10.72 -36.71 16.08
C GLY A 234 12.02 -37.51 16.18
N LYS A 235 11.95 -38.80 15.80
CA LYS A 235 13.11 -39.69 15.80
C LYS A 235 13.02 -40.64 14.61
N THR A 236 14.11 -40.77 13.88
CA THR A 236 14.20 -41.67 12.72
C THR A 236 14.26 -43.13 13.17
N SER A 237 13.67 -44.02 12.36
CA SER A 237 13.81 -45.46 12.48
C SER A 237 13.50 -46.15 11.15
N HIS A 238 13.85 -47.43 10.99
CA HIS A 238 13.50 -48.20 9.81
C HIS A 238 12.01 -48.52 9.80
N ALA A 239 11.26 -48.01 8.83
CA ALA A 239 9.80 -48.07 8.80
C ALA A 239 9.22 -49.52 8.78
N GLY A 240 9.94 -50.48 8.20
CA GLY A 240 9.51 -51.87 8.13
C GLY A 240 10.09 -52.79 9.21
N ALA A 241 11.32 -52.54 9.70
CA ALA A 241 12.01 -53.41 10.61
C ALA A 241 11.87 -53.04 12.09
N ARG A 242 11.80 -51.72 12.37
CA ARG A 242 11.73 -51.20 13.77
C ARG A 242 10.94 -49.90 13.84
N PRO A 243 9.67 -49.88 13.38
CA PRO A 243 8.86 -48.62 13.39
C PRO A 243 8.64 -48.07 14.79
N GLU A 244 8.54 -48.96 15.82
CA GLU A 244 8.34 -48.61 17.23
C GLU A 244 9.53 -47.90 17.88
N GLY A 245 10.70 -47.99 17.25
CA GLY A 245 11.90 -47.26 17.69
C GLY A 245 11.94 -45.81 17.24
N GLY A 246 11.00 -45.35 16.41
CA GLY A 246 10.90 -44.02 15.85
C GLY A 246 9.78 -43.18 16.46
N VAL A 247 9.87 -41.85 16.27
CA VAL A 247 8.80 -40.88 16.56
C VAL A 247 8.48 -40.17 15.26
N ASN A 248 7.32 -40.44 14.67
CA ASN A 248 6.98 -40.01 13.31
C ASN A 248 6.59 -38.52 13.25
N ALA A 249 7.53 -37.68 12.86
CA ALA A 249 7.32 -36.21 12.75
C ALA A 249 6.22 -35.87 11.74
N LEU A 250 5.97 -36.66 10.69
CA LEU A 250 4.89 -36.43 9.73
C LEU A 250 3.51 -36.59 10.37
N TYR A 251 3.31 -37.63 11.21
CA TYR A 251 2.04 -37.85 11.91
C TYR A 251 1.77 -36.72 12.91
N GLU A 252 2.79 -36.32 13.66
CA GLU A 252 2.67 -35.18 14.57
C GLU A 252 2.36 -33.89 13.80
N LEU A 253 3.04 -33.61 12.67
CA LEU A 253 2.77 -32.43 11.84
C LEU A 253 1.30 -32.45 11.36
N ALA A 254 0.82 -33.56 10.84
CA ALA A 254 -0.56 -33.69 10.37
C ALA A 254 -1.58 -33.38 11.50
N HIS A 255 -1.33 -33.90 12.71
CA HIS A 255 -2.15 -33.58 13.89
C HIS A 255 -2.14 -32.11 14.21
N GLN A 256 -0.96 -31.51 14.24
CA GLN A 256 -0.81 -30.06 14.53
C GLN A 256 -1.56 -29.20 13.50
N LEU A 257 -1.42 -29.47 12.20
CA LEU A 257 -2.11 -28.72 11.14
C LEU A 257 -3.64 -28.81 11.30
N LEU A 258 -4.19 -30.01 11.59
CA LEU A 258 -5.63 -30.21 11.78
C LEU A 258 -6.19 -29.47 13.01
N GLN A 259 -5.44 -29.40 14.10
CA GLN A 259 -5.90 -28.66 15.28
C GLN A 259 -5.74 -27.14 15.15
N LEU A 260 -4.82 -26.67 14.30
CA LEU A 260 -4.55 -25.26 14.07
C LEU A 260 -5.42 -24.66 12.94
N ASP A 261 -6.00 -25.47 12.07
CA ASP A 261 -6.87 -25.04 10.96
C ASP A 261 -8.06 -24.16 11.45
N LYS A 262 -8.66 -24.49 12.58
CA LYS A 262 -9.80 -23.77 13.17
C LYS A 262 -9.45 -22.42 13.80
N LEU A 263 -8.21 -21.96 13.70
CA LEU A 263 -7.81 -20.62 14.17
C LEU A 263 -8.10 -19.54 13.13
N SER A 264 -8.27 -19.90 11.87
CA SER A 264 -8.74 -18.98 10.83
C SER A 264 -10.20 -18.56 11.11
N LYS A 265 -10.47 -17.25 11.10
CA LYS A 265 -11.79 -16.64 11.29
C LYS A 265 -12.00 -15.56 10.22
N PRO A 266 -12.25 -15.96 8.95
CA PRO A 266 -12.35 -15.05 7.83
C PRO A 266 -13.44 -13.99 8.00
N GLU A 267 -14.53 -14.31 8.72
CA GLU A 267 -15.63 -13.39 9.06
C GLU A 267 -15.17 -12.22 9.93
N ASP A 268 -14.19 -12.45 10.82
CA ASP A 268 -13.56 -11.43 11.67
C ASP A 268 -12.36 -10.77 10.99
N GLY A 269 -12.01 -11.20 9.75
CA GLY A 269 -10.87 -10.73 8.98
C GLY A 269 -9.53 -11.38 9.36
N LEU A 270 -9.51 -12.35 10.29
CA LEU A 270 -8.33 -13.14 10.62
C LEU A 270 -8.27 -14.37 9.70
N LYS A 271 -7.23 -14.46 8.87
CA LYS A 271 -6.97 -15.61 8.00
C LYS A 271 -5.65 -16.25 8.40
N LEU A 272 -5.63 -17.57 8.51
CA LEU A 272 -4.42 -18.37 8.72
C LEU A 272 -4.49 -19.56 7.75
N ASN A 273 -3.57 -19.60 6.80
CA ASN A 273 -3.53 -20.63 5.77
C ASN A 273 -2.16 -21.31 5.76
N TRP A 274 -2.13 -22.60 6.09
CA TRP A 274 -0.93 -23.43 5.98
C TRP A 274 -0.73 -23.80 4.50
N THR A 275 0.35 -23.31 3.89
CA THR A 275 0.55 -23.34 2.43
C THR A 275 1.78 -24.15 2.01
N VAL A 276 2.72 -24.36 2.94
CA VAL A 276 3.92 -25.18 2.70
C VAL A 276 4.03 -26.25 3.79
N ALA A 277 4.36 -27.48 3.42
CA ALA A 277 4.67 -28.55 4.35
C ALA A 277 5.74 -29.46 3.77
N GLN A 278 6.69 -29.89 4.62
CA GLN A 278 7.77 -30.79 4.23
C GLN A 278 8.00 -31.83 5.34
N ALA A 279 8.14 -33.12 4.97
CA ALA A 279 8.44 -34.19 5.91
C ALA A 279 9.07 -35.39 5.19
N GLY A 280 10.11 -35.96 5.78
CA GLY A 280 10.76 -37.18 5.31
C GLY A 280 11.55 -36.98 3.99
N THR A 281 12.36 -37.99 3.69
CA THR A 281 13.16 -38.03 2.45
C THR A 281 13.06 -39.39 1.76
N ASN A 282 12.94 -40.50 2.56
CA ASN A 282 12.91 -41.84 2.05
C ASN A 282 11.67 -42.60 2.57
N ARG A 283 11.00 -43.33 1.69
CA ARG A 283 9.76 -44.06 1.98
C ARG A 283 9.91 -45.12 3.12
N ASN A 284 11.06 -45.71 3.28
CA ASN A 284 11.33 -46.76 4.27
C ASN A 284 11.97 -46.22 5.58
N VAL A 285 11.92 -44.89 5.81
CA VAL A 285 12.44 -44.25 7.04
C VAL A 285 11.32 -43.48 7.72
N ILE A 286 11.13 -43.71 9.03
CA ILE A 286 10.27 -42.88 9.88
C ILE A 286 10.84 -41.43 9.89
N PRO A 287 10.09 -40.38 9.48
CA PRO A 287 10.61 -39.01 9.46
C PRO A 287 10.98 -38.52 10.86
N GLY A 288 12.19 -38.07 11.03
CA GLY A 288 12.67 -37.44 12.27
C GLY A 288 12.47 -35.94 12.32
N GLN A 289 12.05 -35.32 11.22
CA GLN A 289 11.75 -33.89 11.17
C GLN A 289 10.62 -33.61 10.17
N ALA A 290 9.78 -32.62 10.51
CA ALA A 290 8.78 -32.07 9.62
C ALA A 290 8.61 -30.58 9.90
N THR A 291 8.25 -29.81 8.86
CA THR A 291 8.01 -28.36 8.97
C THR A 291 6.77 -27.96 8.18
N ALA A 292 6.12 -26.87 8.59
CA ALA A 292 5.09 -26.23 7.79
C ALA A 292 5.17 -24.71 7.95
N GLN A 293 4.67 -23.98 6.94
CA GLN A 293 4.59 -22.53 6.93
C GLN A 293 3.18 -22.08 6.57
N ALA A 294 2.72 -21.00 7.24
CA ALA A 294 1.42 -20.40 6.98
C ALA A 294 1.53 -18.92 6.67
N ASP A 295 0.68 -18.45 5.75
CA ASP A 295 0.35 -17.03 5.56
C ASP A 295 -0.75 -16.66 6.56
N ALA A 296 -0.58 -15.52 7.24
CA ALA A 296 -1.57 -14.96 8.14
C ALA A 296 -1.93 -13.53 7.73
N ARG A 297 -3.24 -13.20 7.79
CA ARG A 297 -3.76 -11.85 7.54
C ARG A 297 -4.66 -11.44 8.69
N ALA A 298 -4.54 -10.17 9.13
CA ALA A 298 -5.36 -9.62 10.20
C ALA A 298 -5.76 -8.17 9.90
N LEU A 299 -6.84 -7.71 10.53
CA LEU A 299 -7.32 -6.33 10.39
C LEU A 299 -6.83 -5.43 11.53
N ARG A 300 -6.38 -6.01 12.65
CA ARG A 300 -5.90 -5.29 13.83
C ARG A 300 -4.60 -5.91 14.34
N VAL A 301 -3.72 -5.09 14.90
CA VAL A 301 -2.46 -5.54 15.51
C VAL A 301 -2.73 -6.55 16.62
N SER A 302 -3.75 -6.29 17.45
CA SER A 302 -4.14 -7.19 18.56
C SER A 302 -4.54 -8.60 18.13
N ASP A 303 -5.01 -8.78 16.89
CA ASP A 303 -5.39 -10.09 16.36
C ASP A 303 -4.15 -10.97 16.13
N PHE A 304 -3.03 -10.38 15.72
CA PHE A 304 -1.75 -11.08 15.60
C PHE A 304 -1.19 -11.50 16.95
N ASP A 305 -1.27 -10.63 17.97
CA ASP A 305 -0.83 -10.96 19.33
C ASP A 305 -1.64 -12.12 19.91
N ALA A 306 -2.96 -12.11 19.68
CA ALA A 306 -3.84 -13.18 20.12
C ALA A 306 -3.57 -14.48 19.37
N LEU A 307 -3.33 -14.41 18.05
CA LEU A 307 -3.00 -15.57 17.22
C LEU A 307 -1.68 -16.20 17.67
N ALA A 308 -0.63 -15.40 17.87
CA ALA A 308 0.68 -15.88 18.29
C ALA A 308 0.59 -16.68 19.62
N ARG A 309 -0.06 -16.09 20.63
CA ARG A 309 -0.28 -16.79 21.92
C ARG A 309 -1.07 -18.09 21.75
N THR A 310 -2.13 -18.07 20.95
CA THR A 310 -2.96 -19.27 20.72
C THR A 310 -2.19 -20.37 19.98
N LEU A 311 -1.34 -20.01 19.02
CA LEU A 311 -0.47 -20.97 18.33
C LEU A 311 0.48 -21.63 19.33
N GLU A 312 1.19 -20.84 20.17
CA GLU A 312 2.12 -21.33 21.18
C GLU A 312 1.45 -22.28 22.18
N GLU A 313 0.24 -21.96 22.64
CA GLU A 313 -0.52 -22.80 23.56
C GLU A 313 -0.99 -24.10 22.89
N ARG A 314 -1.51 -24.02 21.66
CA ARG A 314 -2.10 -25.18 20.99
C ARG A 314 -1.09 -26.23 20.57
N VAL A 315 0.09 -25.84 20.12
CA VAL A 315 1.13 -26.78 19.71
C VAL A 315 1.65 -27.65 20.86
N GLN A 316 1.37 -27.30 22.12
CA GLN A 316 1.69 -28.14 23.27
C GLN A 316 0.80 -29.40 23.37
N LYS A 317 -0.34 -29.43 22.67
CA LYS A 317 -1.21 -30.60 22.59
C LYS A 317 -0.71 -31.55 21.49
N LYS A 318 0.18 -32.43 21.86
CA LYS A 318 0.87 -33.34 20.95
C LYS A 318 0.10 -34.68 20.77
N LEU A 319 0.17 -35.22 19.56
CA LEU A 319 -0.25 -36.61 19.27
C LEU A 319 0.78 -37.62 19.81
N LEU A 320 2.05 -37.29 19.59
CA LEU A 320 3.18 -38.12 20.01
C LEU A 320 3.93 -37.46 21.17
N PRO A 321 3.80 -37.90 22.42
CA PRO A 321 4.38 -37.26 23.60
C PRO A 321 5.88 -37.01 23.51
N GLU A 322 6.63 -37.91 22.85
CA GLU A 322 8.09 -37.81 22.69
C GLU A 322 8.53 -36.79 21.62
N SER A 323 7.61 -36.31 20.77
CA SER A 323 7.94 -35.29 19.79
C SER A 323 8.25 -33.95 20.47
N LYS A 324 9.07 -33.12 19.80
CA LYS A 324 9.24 -31.71 20.17
C LYS A 324 8.58 -30.86 19.08
N VAL A 325 7.62 -30.05 19.50
CA VAL A 325 6.89 -29.16 18.60
C VAL A 325 7.14 -27.72 19.01
N SER A 326 7.45 -26.88 18.04
CA SER A 326 7.61 -25.44 18.25
C SER A 326 6.96 -24.66 17.09
N VAL A 327 6.44 -23.48 17.39
CA VAL A 327 5.92 -22.54 16.42
C VAL A 327 6.57 -21.17 16.64
N LYS A 328 6.96 -20.51 15.56
CA LYS A 328 7.39 -19.12 15.53
C LYS A 328 6.35 -18.35 14.74
N PHE A 329 5.87 -17.23 15.28
CA PHE A 329 5.01 -16.31 14.57
C PHE A 329 5.76 -15.01 14.31
N GLU A 330 5.71 -14.52 13.07
CA GLU A 330 6.33 -13.26 12.66
C GLU A 330 5.26 -12.30 12.19
N VAL A 331 5.20 -11.10 12.77
CA VAL A 331 4.47 -9.97 12.18
C VAL A 331 5.37 -9.35 11.12
N ARG A 332 5.03 -9.60 9.87
CA ARG A 332 5.78 -9.10 8.72
C ARG A 332 5.44 -7.64 8.45
N ARG A 333 4.14 -7.31 8.53
CA ARG A 333 3.61 -5.96 8.32
C ARG A 333 2.38 -5.74 9.21
N PRO A 334 2.27 -4.62 9.93
CA PRO A 334 1.04 -4.32 10.66
C PRO A 334 -0.12 -4.01 9.70
N PRO A 335 -1.38 -4.10 10.12
CA PRO A 335 -2.50 -3.56 9.37
C PRO A 335 -2.48 -2.03 9.40
N LEU A 336 -2.93 -1.40 8.31
CA LEU A 336 -3.36 0.00 8.32
C LEU A 336 -4.83 0.02 8.75
N GLU A 337 -5.13 0.79 9.78
CA GLU A 337 -6.49 0.93 10.32
C GLU A 337 -7.07 2.30 9.96
N ALA A 338 -8.31 2.32 9.42
CA ALA A 338 -8.99 3.56 9.09
C ALA A 338 -9.38 4.31 10.37
N THR A 339 -8.91 5.54 10.51
CA THR A 339 -9.28 6.46 11.59
C THR A 339 -10.34 7.46 11.14
N GLU A 340 -11.01 8.13 12.08
CA GLU A 340 -11.96 9.21 11.72
C GLU A 340 -11.23 10.37 11.02
N ALA A 341 -10.01 10.70 11.48
CA ALA A 341 -9.19 11.73 10.85
C ALA A 341 -8.79 11.34 9.41
N SER A 342 -8.43 10.07 9.14
CA SER A 342 -8.15 9.61 7.78
C SER A 342 -9.40 9.62 6.90
N ARG A 343 -10.58 9.29 7.44
CA ARG A 343 -11.85 9.40 6.71
C ARG A 343 -12.17 10.85 6.34
N ALA A 344 -12.01 11.78 7.28
CA ALA A 344 -12.25 13.21 7.03
C ALA A 344 -11.31 13.75 5.94
N LEU A 345 -10.01 13.42 6.04
CA LEU A 345 -9.02 13.83 5.04
C LEU A 345 -9.30 13.20 3.67
N ALA A 346 -9.68 11.92 3.60
CA ALA A 346 -10.02 11.25 2.34
C ALA A 346 -11.29 11.86 1.71
N GLN A 347 -12.32 12.20 2.49
CA GLN A 347 -13.51 12.89 1.99
C GLN A 347 -13.18 14.28 1.43
N HIS A 348 -12.19 14.98 2.03
CA HIS A 348 -11.68 16.22 1.44
C HIS A 348 -11.02 15.95 0.07
N GLY A 349 -10.22 14.89 -0.06
CA GLY A 349 -9.65 14.46 -1.34
C GLY A 349 -10.70 14.12 -2.40
N VAL A 350 -11.82 13.48 -1.99
CA VAL A 350 -12.96 13.24 -2.89
C VAL A 350 -13.52 14.56 -3.45
N LYS A 351 -13.69 15.57 -2.61
CA LYS A 351 -14.17 16.91 -3.05
C LYS A 351 -13.21 17.57 -4.04
N ILE A 352 -11.89 17.47 -3.78
CA ILE A 352 -10.87 17.97 -4.72
C ILE A 352 -10.97 17.27 -6.07
N TYR A 353 -11.20 15.96 -6.08
CA TYR A 353 -11.33 15.20 -7.33
C TYR A 353 -12.61 15.52 -8.09
N GLN A 354 -13.69 15.82 -7.36
CA GLN A 354 -14.95 16.30 -7.95
C GLN A 354 -14.84 17.68 -8.61
N GLU A 355 -13.87 18.54 -8.23
CA GLU A 355 -13.57 19.78 -8.95
C GLU A 355 -13.17 19.51 -10.41
N LEU A 356 -12.68 18.30 -10.72
CA LEU A 356 -12.30 17.85 -12.06
C LEU A 356 -13.41 17.06 -12.77
N ASP A 357 -14.62 17.02 -12.22
CA ASP A 357 -15.74 16.16 -12.67
C ASP A 357 -15.36 14.65 -12.70
N LEU A 358 -14.47 14.22 -11.83
CA LEU A 358 -14.00 12.84 -11.74
C LEU A 358 -14.48 12.16 -10.46
N PRO A 359 -14.89 10.87 -10.52
CA PRO A 359 -15.25 10.11 -9.33
C PRO A 359 -13.99 9.66 -8.57
N MET A 360 -14.09 9.57 -7.24
CA MET A 360 -13.08 9.01 -6.36
C MET A 360 -13.75 8.14 -5.31
N LYS A 361 -13.28 6.91 -5.15
CA LYS A 361 -13.75 6.00 -4.09
C LYS A 361 -12.89 6.16 -2.83
N VAL A 362 -13.49 5.91 -1.68
CA VAL A 362 -12.76 5.74 -0.41
C VAL A 362 -12.92 4.28 0.03
N VAL A 363 -11.80 3.59 0.23
CA VAL A 363 -11.75 2.19 0.67
C VAL A 363 -11.30 2.18 2.12
N ASP A 364 -12.22 1.95 3.04
CA ASP A 364 -11.98 1.92 4.49
C ASP A 364 -12.02 0.50 5.09
N ARG A 365 -12.03 -0.51 4.22
CA ARG A 365 -11.96 -1.94 4.58
C ARG A 365 -10.82 -2.61 3.84
N ALA A 366 -10.02 -3.36 4.56
CA ALA A 366 -8.87 -4.06 4.00
C ALA A 366 -9.29 -5.17 3.01
N SER A 367 -8.58 -5.26 1.89
CA SER A 367 -8.81 -6.26 0.82
C SER A 367 -7.75 -7.37 0.75
N GLY A 368 -6.73 -7.34 1.63
CA GLY A 368 -5.70 -8.39 1.72
C GLY A 368 -4.27 -7.93 1.44
N GLY A 369 -4.06 -6.82 0.73
CA GLY A 369 -2.72 -6.21 0.54
C GLY A 369 -2.21 -5.54 1.82
N GLY A 370 -0.89 -5.38 1.92
CA GLY A 370 -0.20 -4.61 2.96
C GLY A 370 0.46 -3.38 2.34
N THR A 371 0.95 -2.45 3.17
CA THR A 371 1.60 -1.20 2.76
C THR A 371 2.53 -0.67 3.83
N ASP A 372 3.51 0.12 3.44
CA ASP A 372 4.39 0.84 4.36
C ASP A 372 3.69 1.96 5.14
N ALA A 373 2.58 2.48 4.62
CA ALA A 373 1.71 3.39 5.35
C ALA A 373 1.30 2.82 6.73
N ALA A 374 1.19 1.49 6.84
CA ALA A 374 0.87 0.81 8.10
C ALA A 374 1.98 0.97 9.17
N PHE A 375 3.26 0.95 8.78
CA PHE A 375 4.35 1.25 9.72
C PHE A 375 4.34 2.71 10.16
N ALA A 376 4.08 3.64 9.22
CA ALA A 376 3.94 5.06 9.54
C ALA A 376 2.79 5.30 10.52
N ALA A 377 1.67 4.60 10.36
CA ALA A 377 0.47 4.73 11.19
C ALA A 377 0.66 4.25 12.63
N LEU A 378 1.62 3.35 12.93
CA LEU A 378 1.82 2.80 14.28
C LEU A 378 2.02 3.87 15.36
N LYS A 379 2.61 5.01 15.04
CA LYS A 379 2.86 6.10 15.95
C LYS A 379 2.41 7.46 15.42
N ALA A 380 1.74 7.51 14.26
CA ALA A 380 1.29 8.75 13.65
C ALA A 380 0.31 9.49 14.55
N ARG A 381 0.50 10.80 14.71
CA ARG A 381 -0.48 11.69 15.38
C ARG A 381 -1.52 12.21 14.38
N GLY A 382 -1.19 12.31 13.12
CA GLY A 382 -2.05 12.76 12.03
C GLY A 382 -2.64 11.63 11.20
N PRO A 383 -3.59 11.95 10.30
CA PRO A 383 -4.18 10.98 9.38
C PRO A 383 -3.17 10.42 8.40
N VAL A 384 -3.37 9.15 8.02
CA VAL A 384 -2.59 8.45 7.00
C VAL A 384 -3.52 8.10 5.83
N ILE A 385 -3.13 8.46 4.62
CA ILE A 385 -3.82 8.14 3.37
C ILE A 385 -2.90 7.31 2.48
N GLU A 386 -3.41 6.19 2.03
CA GLU A 386 -2.79 5.27 1.09
C GLU A 386 -3.43 5.42 -0.30
N GLY A 387 -2.69 5.09 -1.38
CA GLY A 387 -3.21 5.09 -2.74
C GLY A 387 -3.22 6.47 -3.40
N MET A 388 -2.26 7.32 -3.04
CA MET A 388 -2.10 8.66 -3.64
C MET A 388 -1.48 8.64 -5.04
N GLY A 389 -0.90 7.53 -5.44
CA GLY A 389 -0.25 7.36 -6.75
C GLY A 389 -1.23 7.22 -7.92
N LEU A 390 -0.69 6.91 -9.10
CA LEU A 390 -1.47 6.84 -10.35
C LEU A 390 -2.45 5.66 -10.36
N SER A 391 -3.41 5.73 -11.26
CA SER A 391 -4.24 4.57 -11.60
C SER A 391 -3.44 3.60 -12.47
N GLY A 392 -3.48 2.32 -12.11
CA GLY A 392 -2.72 1.27 -12.79
C GLY A 392 -3.21 -0.12 -12.46
N PHE A 393 -2.57 -1.12 -13.07
CA PHE A 393 -2.88 -2.53 -12.88
C PHE A 393 -1.66 -3.40 -13.20
N GLY A 394 -1.70 -4.64 -12.73
CA GLY A 394 -0.74 -5.67 -13.10
C GLY A 394 0.52 -5.68 -12.26
N ALA A 395 0.55 -4.99 -11.11
CA ALA A 395 1.60 -5.14 -10.11
C ALA A 395 1.90 -6.63 -9.86
N HIS A 396 3.18 -6.99 -9.75
CA HIS A 396 3.67 -8.38 -9.65
C HIS A 396 3.37 -9.26 -10.88
N SER A 397 2.99 -8.65 -12.03
CA SER A 397 2.74 -9.35 -13.28
C SER A 397 3.84 -9.06 -14.30
N ASN A 398 4.46 -10.09 -14.81
CA ASN A 398 5.63 -9.99 -15.68
C ASN A 398 5.38 -9.32 -17.04
N ASP A 399 4.13 -9.21 -17.50
CA ASP A 399 3.83 -8.82 -18.89
C ASP A 399 2.68 -7.82 -19.03
N ALA A 400 2.00 -7.51 -17.94
CA ALA A 400 0.76 -6.72 -17.96
C ALA A 400 0.79 -5.48 -17.06
N GLU A 401 1.91 -5.16 -16.42
CA GLU A 401 2.02 -4.03 -15.49
C GLU A 401 2.01 -2.71 -16.23
N TYR A 402 1.04 -1.86 -15.92
CA TYR A 402 0.88 -0.54 -16.53
C TYR A 402 0.26 0.49 -15.61
N ILE A 403 0.49 1.77 -15.93
CA ILE A 403 -0.27 2.91 -15.41
C ILE A 403 -1.13 3.53 -16.53
N GLN A 404 -2.21 4.19 -16.13
CA GLN A 404 -3.07 4.99 -17.01
C GLN A 404 -2.52 6.41 -17.09
N ILE A 405 -2.10 6.84 -18.28
CA ILE A 405 -1.49 8.14 -18.52
C ILE A 405 -2.47 9.30 -18.24
N ASN A 406 -3.77 9.10 -18.48
CA ASN A 406 -4.81 10.08 -18.17
C ASN A 406 -4.97 10.36 -16.68
N SER A 407 -4.48 9.47 -15.80
CA SER A 407 -4.50 9.66 -14.35
C SER A 407 -3.44 10.63 -13.84
N ILE A 408 -2.41 10.96 -14.64
CA ILE A 408 -1.28 11.82 -14.22
C ILE A 408 -1.77 13.18 -13.73
N VAL A 409 -2.50 13.92 -14.57
CA VAL A 409 -2.93 15.27 -14.24
C VAL A 409 -3.86 15.29 -13.03
N PRO A 410 -4.93 14.46 -12.97
CA PRO A 410 -5.79 14.42 -11.79
C PRO A 410 -5.06 14.05 -10.49
N ARG A 411 -4.09 13.12 -10.54
CA ARG A 411 -3.36 12.71 -9.34
C ARG A 411 -2.35 13.73 -8.86
N LEU A 412 -1.65 14.42 -9.77
CA LEU A 412 -0.79 15.55 -9.42
C LEU A 412 -1.60 16.72 -8.83
N TYR A 413 -2.78 17.01 -9.42
CA TYR A 413 -3.70 18.00 -8.88
C TYR A 413 -4.14 17.63 -7.47
N LEU A 414 -4.61 16.39 -7.26
CA LEU A 414 -5.03 15.90 -5.96
C LEU A 414 -3.90 16.01 -4.92
N ALA A 415 -2.72 15.46 -5.21
CA ALA A 415 -1.60 15.43 -4.28
C ALA A 415 -1.17 16.86 -3.87
N SER A 416 -1.06 17.76 -4.86
CA SER A 416 -0.68 19.15 -4.60
C SER A 416 -1.73 19.87 -3.75
N ARG A 417 -3.03 19.73 -4.08
CA ARG A 417 -4.13 20.34 -3.34
C ARG A 417 -4.23 19.79 -1.91
N MET A 418 -4.07 18.48 -1.72
CA MET A 418 -4.08 17.87 -0.40
C MET A 418 -2.96 18.43 0.50
N ILE A 419 -1.73 18.55 -0.03
CA ILE A 419 -0.61 19.14 0.70
C ILE A 419 -0.90 20.63 1.01
N MET A 420 -1.37 21.39 0.03
CA MET A 420 -1.69 22.83 0.20
C MET A 420 -2.78 23.02 1.26
N ASP A 421 -3.86 22.25 1.18
CA ASP A 421 -5.02 22.40 2.05
C ASP A 421 -4.73 21.94 3.49
N VAL A 422 -3.95 20.86 3.69
CA VAL A 422 -3.43 20.47 5.00
C VAL A 422 -2.53 21.57 5.58
N SER A 423 -1.61 22.11 4.76
CA SER A 423 -0.68 23.17 5.20
C SER A 423 -1.39 24.41 5.68
N GLN A 424 -2.55 24.74 5.10
CA GLN A 424 -3.35 25.93 5.37
C GLN A 424 -4.55 25.70 6.30
N ASP A 425 -4.62 24.56 7.01
CA ASP A 425 -5.73 24.17 7.88
C ASP A 425 -7.11 24.21 7.21
N LYS A 426 -7.19 23.95 5.90
CA LYS A 426 -8.44 23.93 5.12
C LYS A 426 -9.16 22.57 5.14
N VAL A 427 -8.55 21.55 5.69
CA VAL A 427 -9.21 20.25 5.90
C VAL A 427 -10.14 20.42 7.10
N PRO A 428 -11.45 20.14 6.96
CA PRO A 428 -12.38 20.26 8.08
C PRO A 428 -11.90 19.40 9.26
N ALA A 429 -11.67 20.03 10.41
CA ALA A 429 -11.70 19.31 11.67
C ALA A 429 -13.11 18.74 11.83
N LYS A 430 -13.27 17.51 12.31
CA LYS A 430 -14.53 16.78 12.45
C LYS A 430 -15.77 17.63 12.67
#